data_62945040356d6ac6b9e1f2c7c814ce8b
#
_entry.id   62945040356d6ac6b9e1f2c7c814ce8b
#
_cell.length_a   1.000
_cell.length_b   1.000
_cell.length_c   1.000
_cell.angle_alpha   90.00
_cell.angle_beta   90.00
_cell.angle_gamma   90.00
#
_symmetry.space_group_name_H-M   'P 1'
#
loop_
_entity.id
_entity.type
_entity.pdbx_description
1 polymer ?
#
loop_
_entity_poly.entity_id
_entity_poly.type
_entity_poly.pdbx_seq_one_letter_code
_entity_poly.pdbx_strand_id
1 'polypeptide(L)'
;MITRPPIVMLDVERVLVSTAPRKPDGTPDPTVQVEWVSSAPDQVGVEVLPEHEGLDAEGLPITIPATHEAWLLTPLDRGAANVTISAPGYESTLQPLSYEPGVPGQLNVSVGTPVPD
;
A
#
# COMPACT_ATOMS: atom_id res chain seq x y z
N MET A 1 11.32 -0.02 16.17
CA MET A 1 10.48 0.19 14.98
C MET A 1 11.35 0.17 13.75
N ILE A 2 10.93 -0.58 12.76
CA ILE A 2 11.60 -0.65 11.46
C ILE A 2 10.92 0.35 10.53
N THR A 3 11.69 1.23 9.90
CA THR A 3 11.15 2.18 8.92
C THR A 3 11.56 1.71 7.53
N ARG A 4 10.58 1.46 6.68
CA ARG A 4 10.82 1.04 5.31
C ARG A 4 11.01 2.24 4.39
N PRO A 5 11.59 2.03 3.20
CA PRO A 5 11.68 3.10 2.20
C PRO A 5 10.28 3.63 1.85
N PRO A 6 10.13 4.94 1.64
CA PRO A 6 8.82 5.50 1.28
C PRO A 6 8.34 5.01 -0.07
N ILE A 7 7.02 4.85 -0.17
CA ILE A 7 6.33 4.55 -1.42
C ILE A 7 5.70 5.85 -1.92
N VAL A 8 5.96 6.20 -3.17
CA VAL A 8 5.32 7.34 -3.83
C VAL A 8 4.20 6.79 -4.70
N MET A 9 2.98 7.24 -4.45
CA MET A 9 1.81 6.80 -5.19
C MET A 9 1.25 7.95 -6.02
N LEU A 10 0.75 7.61 -7.18
CA LEU A 10 0.07 8.57 -8.07
C LEU A 10 -1.43 8.58 -7.80
N ASP A 11 -2.14 9.47 -8.48
CA ASP A 11 -3.59 9.60 -8.35
C ASP A 11 -4.32 8.26 -8.51
N VAL A 12 -5.22 7.97 -7.57
CA VAL A 12 -6.15 6.83 -7.66
C VAL A 12 -5.43 5.48 -7.77
N GLU A 13 -4.24 5.38 -7.22
CA GLU A 13 -3.51 4.12 -7.19
C GLU A 13 -3.80 3.34 -5.91
N ARG A 14 -3.51 2.07 -5.97
CA ARG A 14 -3.47 1.21 -4.80
C ARG A 14 -2.25 0.31 -4.89
N VAL A 15 -1.71 -0.05 -3.75
CA VAL A 15 -0.58 -0.96 -3.67
C VAL A 15 -0.90 -2.08 -2.68
N LEU A 16 -0.58 -3.30 -3.09
CA LEU A 16 -0.73 -4.46 -2.21
C LEU A 16 0.54 -4.61 -1.38
N VAL A 17 0.39 -4.58 -0.07
CA VAL A 17 1.50 -4.79 0.86
C VAL A 17 1.27 -6.08 1.60
N SER A 18 2.27 -6.95 1.56
CA SER A 18 2.23 -8.25 2.20
C SER A 18 3.20 -8.30 3.37
N THR A 19 2.84 -9.05 4.39
CA THR A 19 3.72 -9.35 5.52
C THR A 19 3.99 -10.85 5.54
N ALA A 20 5.11 -11.22 6.12
CA ALA A 20 5.46 -12.61 6.34
C ALA A 20 6.02 -12.77 7.76
N PRO A 21 5.16 -12.74 8.79
CA PRO A 21 5.62 -12.85 10.15
C PRO A 21 6.37 -14.17 10.38
N ARG A 22 7.53 -14.07 10.98
CA ARG A 22 8.35 -15.24 11.32
C ARG A 22 8.77 -15.18 12.77
N LYS A 23 8.70 -16.31 13.43
CA LYS A 23 9.18 -16.45 14.80
C LYS A 23 10.71 -16.27 14.85
N PRO A 24 11.28 -16.04 16.04
CA PRO A 24 12.74 -15.87 16.16
C PRO A 24 13.56 -17.04 15.61
N ASP A 25 12.99 -18.23 15.57
CA ASP A 25 13.64 -19.41 14.99
C ASP A 25 13.54 -19.48 13.47
N GLY A 26 12.88 -18.48 12.82
CA GLY A 26 12.72 -18.41 11.38
C GLY A 26 11.49 -19.10 10.82
N THR A 27 10.70 -19.79 11.65
CA THR A 27 9.49 -20.47 11.18
C THR A 27 8.36 -19.49 10.94
N PRO A 28 7.49 -19.74 9.93
CA PRO A 28 6.32 -18.91 9.69
C PRO A 28 5.37 -18.89 10.89
N ASP A 29 4.70 -17.76 11.07
CA ASP A 29 3.69 -17.58 12.12
C ASP A 29 2.35 -17.19 11.49
N PRO A 30 1.59 -18.16 10.96
CA PRO A 30 0.37 -17.86 10.21
C PRO A 30 -0.82 -17.46 11.09
N THR A 31 -0.74 -17.65 12.40
CA THR A 31 -1.87 -17.40 13.30
C THR A 31 -1.81 -16.03 13.95
N VAL A 32 -0.72 -15.29 13.81
CA VAL A 32 -0.60 -13.97 14.40
C VAL A 32 -1.48 -12.98 13.65
N GLN A 33 -2.18 -12.12 14.37
CA GLN A 33 -3.00 -11.06 13.78
C GLN A 33 -2.13 -9.83 13.54
N VAL A 34 -2.15 -9.34 12.31
CA VAL A 34 -1.42 -8.14 11.90
C VAL A 34 -2.36 -6.96 11.92
N GLU A 35 -1.95 -5.88 12.58
CA GLU A 35 -2.71 -4.65 12.66
C GLU A 35 -2.11 -3.60 11.73
N TRP A 36 -2.97 -2.93 10.99
CA TRP A 36 -2.62 -1.93 9.99
C TRP A 36 -3.29 -0.62 10.35
N VAL A 37 -2.52 0.40 10.63
CA VAL A 37 -3.05 1.71 11.05
C VAL A 37 -2.47 2.80 10.19
N SER A 38 -3.33 3.55 9.50
CA SER A 38 -2.93 4.75 8.77
C SER A 38 -2.93 5.95 9.70
N SER A 39 -1.87 6.75 9.65
CA SER A 39 -1.79 8.00 10.43
C SER A 39 -2.74 9.07 9.89
N ALA A 40 -3.17 8.94 8.65
CA ALA A 40 -4.10 9.87 8.01
C ALA A 40 -5.04 9.08 7.09
N PRO A 41 -6.11 8.46 7.63
CA PRO A 41 -7.02 7.62 6.83
C PRO A 41 -7.70 8.37 5.68
N ASP A 42 -7.83 9.68 5.78
CA ASP A 42 -8.38 10.52 4.71
C ASP A 42 -7.41 10.68 3.54
N GLN A 43 -6.12 10.46 3.78
CA GLN A 43 -5.05 10.55 2.78
C GLN A 43 -4.70 9.19 2.22
N VAL A 44 -4.56 8.20 3.08
CA VAL A 44 -4.23 6.83 2.70
C VAL A 44 -5.15 5.88 3.45
N GLY A 45 -6.04 5.23 2.72
CA GLY A 45 -6.91 4.21 3.28
C GLY A 45 -6.20 2.85 3.35
N VAL A 46 -6.67 1.99 4.22
CA VAL A 46 -6.17 0.63 4.36
C VAL A 46 -7.34 -0.35 4.22
N GLU A 47 -7.22 -1.28 3.29
CA GLU A 47 -8.18 -2.36 3.12
C GLU A 47 -7.50 -3.68 3.47
N VAL A 48 -7.75 -4.16 4.68
CA VAL A 48 -7.17 -5.40 5.19
C VAL A 48 -7.88 -6.59 4.54
N LEU A 49 -7.10 -7.52 4.00
CA LEU A 49 -7.66 -8.67 3.31
C LEU A 49 -7.93 -9.83 4.26
N PRO A 50 -9.01 -10.60 4.00
CA PRO A 50 -9.25 -11.87 4.68
C PRO A 50 -8.28 -12.96 4.19
N GLU A 51 -8.37 -14.13 4.79
CA GLU A 51 -7.65 -15.29 4.29
C GLU A 51 -8.00 -15.53 2.81
N HIS A 52 -6.97 -15.70 1.99
CA HIS A 52 -7.15 -15.90 0.56
C HIS A 52 -5.96 -16.65 -0.05
N GLU A 53 -6.15 -17.14 -1.26
CA GLU A 53 -5.09 -17.78 -2.00
C GLU A 53 -4.17 -16.75 -2.65
N GLY A 54 -2.88 -17.00 -2.59
CA GLY A 54 -1.85 -16.17 -3.20
C GLY A 54 -0.70 -17.03 -3.71
N LEU A 55 0.42 -16.37 -4.00
CA LEU A 55 1.63 -17.04 -4.46
C LEU A 55 2.78 -16.71 -3.51
N ASP A 56 3.64 -17.69 -3.28
CA ASP A 56 4.87 -17.48 -2.53
C ASP A 56 5.97 -16.87 -3.42
N ALA A 57 7.18 -16.72 -2.86
CA ALA A 57 8.29 -16.10 -3.60
C ALA A 57 8.72 -16.94 -4.81
N GLU A 58 8.45 -18.24 -4.82
CA GLU A 58 8.75 -19.15 -5.92
C GLU A 58 7.59 -19.26 -6.91
N GLY A 59 6.49 -18.53 -6.70
CA GLY A 59 5.33 -18.58 -7.56
C GLY A 59 4.40 -19.75 -7.32
N LEU A 60 4.57 -20.47 -6.22
CA LEU A 60 3.71 -21.61 -5.88
C LEU A 60 2.48 -21.14 -5.09
N PRO A 61 1.32 -21.79 -5.30
CA PRO A 61 0.11 -21.42 -4.57
C PRO A 61 0.28 -21.65 -3.06
N ILE A 62 -0.10 -20.63 -2.29
CA ILE A 62 -0.14 -20.69 -0.83
C ILE A 62 -1.41 -20.05 -0.32
N THR A 63 -1.81 -20.40 0.89
CA THR A 63 -2.88 -19.70 1.59
C THR A 63 -2.28 -18.55 2.37
N ILE A 64 -2.74 -17.33 2.08
CA ILE A 64 -2.32 -16.13 2.81
C ILE A 64 -3.27 -15.92 3.98
N PRO A 65 -2.78 -15.96 5.22
CA PRO A 65 -3.64 -15.82 6.39
C PRO A 65 -4.34 -14.47 6.43
N ALA A 66 -5.48 -14.42 7.09
CA ALA A 66 -6.21 -13.18 7.31
C ALA A 66 -5.31 -12.13 7.96
N THR A 67 -5.47 -10.88 7.56
CA THR A 67 -4.72 -9.70 8.03
C THR A 67 -3.25 -9.63 7.62
N HIS A 68 -2.71 -10.63 6.94
CA HIS A 68 -1.30 -10.62 6.53
C HIS A 68 -1.04 -9.81 5.26
N GLU A 69 -2.08 -9.44 4.54
CA GLU A 69 -1.99 -8.54 3.38
C GLU A 69 -3.04 -7.44 3.47
N ALA A 70 -2.73 -6.30 2.90
CA ALA A 70 -3.67 -5.19 2.80
C ALA A 70 -3.40 -4.36 1.55
N TRP A 71 -4.46 -3.80 0.99
CA TRP A 71 -4.36 -2.76 -0.01
C TRP A 71 -4.21 -1.41 0.66
N LEU A 72 -3.25 -0.64 0.23
CA LEU A 72 -3.11 0.76 0.63
C LEU A 72 -3.64 1.61 -0.51
N LEU A 73 -4.64 2.43 -0.20
CA LEU A 73 -5.42 3.17 -1.18
C LEU A 73 -5.13 4.65 -1.04
N THR A 74 -4.82 5.32 -2.15
CA THR A 74 -4.67 6.77 -2.13
C THR A 74 -5.97 7.43 -2.58
N PRO A 75 -6.55 8.29 -1.74
CA PRO A 75 -7.67 9.14 -2.19
C PRO A 75 -7.16 10.23 -3.14
N LEU A 76 -8.08 10.99 -3.72
CA LEU A 76 -7.75 12.06 -4.65
C LEU A 76 -7.03 13.25 -3.99
N ASP A 77 -7.06 13.35 -2.69
CA ASP A 77 -6.42 14.43 -1.96
C ASP A 77 -4.92 14.19 -1.82
N ARG A 78 -4.16 15.26 -1.98
CA ARG A 78 -2.71 15.23 -1.83
C ARG A 78 -2.33 15.10 -0.37
N GLY A 79 -1.30 14.32 -0.11
CA GLY A 79 -0.82 14.23 1.26
C GLY A 79 0.24 13.15 1.45
N ALA A 80 0.61 13.00 2.68
CA ALA A 80 1.50 11.95 3.11
C ALA A 80 0.94 11.30 4.37
N ALA A 81 1.14 10.01 4.48
CA ALA A 81 0.72 9.27 5.66
C ALA A 81 1.71 8.15 5.94
N ASN A 82 1.72 7.71 7.18
CA ASN A 82 2.49 6.54 7.58
C ASN A 82 1.51 5.44 7.94
N VAL A 83 1.73 4.26 7.39
CA VAL A 83 1.00 3.08 7.81
C VAL A 83 1.88 2.31 8.79
N THR A 84 1.39 2.14 10.00
CA THR A 84 2.07 1.34 11.01
C THR A 84 1.52 -0.07 10.94
N ILE A 85 2.44 -1.02 10.77
CA ILE A 85 2.13 -2.44 10.67
C ILE A 85 2.70 -3.11 11.90
N SER A 86 1.85 -3.73 12.69
CA SER A 86 2.26 -4.32 13.95
C SER A 86 1.58 -5.66 14.22
N ALA A 87 2.21 -6.47 15.05
CA ALA A 87 1.66 -7.74 15.49
C ALA A 87 2.18 -8.04 16.89
N PRO A 88 1.41 -8.75 17.75
CA PRO A 88 1.85 -9.08 19.09
C PRO A 88 3.16 -9.87 19.06
N GLY A 89 4.16 -9.40 19.83
CA GLY A 89 5.46 -10.06 19.92
C GLY A 89 6.43 -9.72 18.77
N TYR A 90 6.03 -8.84 17.86
CA TYR A 90 6.86 -8.43 16.73
C TYR A 90 7.20 -6.94 16.81
N GLU A 91 8.33 -6.57 16.24
CA GLU A 91 8.70 -5.18 16.09
C GLU A 91 7.80 -4.52 15.06
N SER A 92 7.28 -3.33 15.39
CA SER A 92 6.42 -2.58 14.47
C SER A 92 7.20 -2.09 13.26
N THR A 93 6.53 -2.08 12.12
CA THR A 93 7.09 -1.53 10.88
C THR A 93 6.33 -0.28 10.48
N LEU A 94 7.07 0.77 10.16
CA LEU A 94 6.51 2.02 9.63
C LEU A 94 6.70 2.04 8.12
N GLN A 95 5.61 2.16 7.38
CA GLN A 95 5.63 2.30 5.94
C GLN A 95 5.18 3.71 5.57
N PRO A 96 6.11 4.61 5.25
CA PRO A 96 5.74 5.94 4.76
C PRO A 96 5.16 5.85 3.35
N LEU A 97 4.10 6.61 3.11
CA LEU A 97 3.55 6.81 1.77
C LEU A 97 3.41 8.30 1.54
N SER A 98 3.85 8.75 0.39
CA SER A 98 3.53 10.08 -0.08
C SER A 98 2.65 9.95 -1.31
N TYR A 99 1.62 10.77 -1.33
CA TYR A 99 0.74 10.89 -2.47
C TYR A 99 1.15 12.15 -3.22
N GLU A 100 1.64 11.94 -4.42
CA GLU A 100 1.86 13.05 -5.33
C GLU A 100 0.84 12.95 -6.45
N PRO A 101 0.24 14.08 -6.86
CA PRO A 101 -0.55 14.04 -8.07
C PRO A 101 0.37 13.54 -9.16
N GLY A 102 -0.08 12.56 -9.90
CA GLY A 102 0.60 12.14 -11.10
C GLY A 102 0.92 13.36 -11.93
N VAL A 103 1.92 13.24 -12.78
CA VAL A 103 2.11 14.27 -13.81
C VAL A 103 0.74 14.49 -14.42
N PRO A 104 0.15 15.69 -14.28
CA PRO A 104 -1.18 15.91 -14.81
C PRO A 104 -1.19 15.52 -16.28
N GLY A 105 -2.18 14.73 -16.65
CA GLY A 105 -2.35 14.37 -18.04
C GLY A 105 -2.33 15.64 -18.87
N GLN A 106 -1.57 15.63 -19.93
CA GLN A 106 -1.50 16.80 -20.79
C GLN A 106 -2.80 16.93 -21.57
N LEU A 107 -3.41 18.10 -21.48
CA LEU A 107 -4.48 18.43 -22.39
C LEU A 107 -3.81 18.77 -23.72
N ASN A 108 -3.95 17.88 -24.68
CA ASN A 108 -3.47 18.16 -26.04
C ASN A 108 -4.43 19.12 -26.70
N VAL A 109 -4.19 20.43 -26.50
CA VAL A 109 -5.01 21.46 -27.07
C VAL A 109 -4.41 21.89 -28.41
N SER A 110 -5.20 21.73 -29.46
CA SER A 110 -4.83 22.22 -30.79
C SER A 110 -5.69 23.42 -31.13
N VAL A 111 -5.04 24.50 -31.51
CA VAL A 111 -5.74 25.70 -31.95
C VAL A 111 -5.54 25.85 -33.46
N GLY A 112 -6.65 25.89 -34.17
CA GLY A 112 -6.59 26.08 -35.63
C GLY A 112 -6.08 27.47 -36.00
N THR A 113 -5.59 27.57 -37.23
CA THR A 113 -5.14 28.87 -37.78
C THR A 113 -6.37 29.78 -38.00
N PRO A 114 -6.36 31.03 -37.50
CA PRO A 114 -7.45 31.95 -37.78
C PRO A 114 -7.61 32.16 -39.26
N VAL A 115 -8.86 32.23 -39.70
CA VAL A 115 -9.21 32.51 -41.10
C VAL A 115 -9.99 33.80 -41.18
N PRO A 116 -9.92 34.52 -42.34
CA PRO A 116 -10.70 35.75 -42.53
C PRO A 116 -12.20 35.45 -42.48
N ASP A 117 -12.94 36.40 -41.95
CA ASP A 117 -14.41 36.36 -41.98
C ASP A 117 -14.98 36.41 -43.40
#